data_902ccf1f98ec24b291fcdbaec21a801f
#
_entry.id   902ccf1f98ec24b291fcdbaec21a801f
#
_cell.length_a   1.000
_cell.length_b   1.000
_cell.length_c   1.000
_cell.angle_alpha   90.00
_cell.angle_beta   90.00
_cell.angle_gamma   90.00
#
_symmetry.space_group_name_H-M   'P 1'
#
loop_
_entity.id
_entity.type
_entity.pdbx_description
1 polymer ?
#
loop_
_entity_poly.entity_id
_entity_poly.type
_entity_poly.pdbx_seq_one_letter_code
_entity_poly.pdbx_strand_id
1 'polypeptide(L)' 'MNLSEKRLGANIKRLRLEKGISQEALAIQANLRLSNLAKLEGGFNSNPTLSTLVSLAKVLTDGSIDQLLK' A
#
# COMPACT_ATOMS: atom_id res chain seq x y z
N MET A 1 -0.18 19.22 -0.31
CA MET A 1 0.15 18.65 -1.11
C MET A 1 -0.06 17.37 -1.08
N ASN A 2 -0.50 16.83 -1.68
CA ASN A 2 -0.87 15.66 -1.59
C ASN A 2 -0.36 14.85 -2.59
N LEU A 3 0.69 15.17 -3.08
CA LEU A 3 1.30 14.38 -3.99
C LEU A 3 1.53 13.10 -3.41
N SER A 4 1.60 13.03 -2.15
CA SER A 4 1.95 11.80 -1.52
C SER A 4 0.87 10.76 -1.57
N GLU A 5 -0.39 11.13 -1.68
CA GLU A 5 -1.46 10.13 -1.70
C GLU A 5 -1.47 9.33 -2.98
N LYS A 6 -1.36 10.01 -4.11
CA LYS A 6 -1.33 9.31 -5.38
C LYS A 6 -0.04 8.55 -5.55
N ARG A 7 1.06 9.12 -5.11
CA ARG A 7 2.34 8.47 -5.22
C ARG A 7 2.40 7.21 -4.34
N LEU A 8 1.85 7.30 -3.12
CA LEU A 8 1.83 6.16 -2.23
C LEU A 8 1.01 5.03 -2.84
N GLY A 9 -0.18 5.33 -3.34
CA GLY A 9 -1.01 4.30 -3.97
C GLY A 9 -0.33 3.66 -5.16
N ALA A 10 0.28 4.48 -6.01
CA ALA A 10 0.98 3.98 -7.18
C ALA A 10 2.17 3.11 -6.79
N ASN A 11 2.90 3.51 -5.75
CA ASN A 11 4.03 2.72 -5.27
C ASN A 11 3.58 1.37 -4.72
N ILE A 12 2.50 1.37 -3.96
CA ILE A 12 1.98 0.13 -3.40
C ILE A 12 1.58 -0.82 -4.53
N LYS A 13 0.88 -0.29 -5.53
CA LYS A 13 0.45 -1.12 -6.66
C LYS A 13 1.66 -1.66 -7.41
N ARG A 14 2.64 -0.83 -7.67
CA ARG A 14 3.84 -1.24 -8.39
C ARG A 14 4.59 -2.34 -7.63
N LEU A 15 4.79 -2.14 -6.34
CA LEU A 15 5.51 -3.12 -5.53
C LEU A 15 4.74 -4.43 -5.44
N ARG A 16 3.40 -4.33 -5.34
CA ARG A 16 2.55 -5.52 -5.32
C ARG A 16 2.69 -6.32 -6.61
N LEU A 17 2.64 -5.61 -7.74
CA LEU A 17 2.75 -6.27 -9.03
C LEU A 17 4.14 -6.87 -9.24
N GLU A 18 5.17 -6.20 -8.73
CA GLU A 18 6.53 -6.74 -8.79
C GLU A 18 6.64 -8.04 -8.00
N LYS A 19 5.86 -8.17 -6.93
CA LYS A 19 5.86 -9.41 -6.16
C LYS A 19 4.94 -10.46 -6.79
N GLY A 20 4.17 -10.09 -7.78
CA GLY A 20 3.30 -11.03 -8.46
C GLY A 20 2.09 -11.45 -7.65
N ILE A 21 1.61 -10.58 -6.75
CA ILE A 21 0.46 -10.93 -5.91
C ILE A 21 -0.74 -10.05 -6.25
N SER A 22 -1.93 -10.59 -6.01
CA SER A 22 -3.17 -9.88 -6.27
C SER A 22 -3.46 -8.89 -5.17
N GLN A 23 -4.41 -7.99 -5.41
CA GLN A 23 -4.88 -7.09 -4.34
C GLN A 23 -5.43 -7.90 -3.18
N GLU A 24 -6.18 -8.97 -3.47
CA GLU A 24 -6.74 -9.79 -2.41
C GLU A 24 -5.64 -10.42 -1.56
N ALA A 25 -4.61 -10.93 -2.21
CA ALA A 25 -3.51 -11.55 -1.48
C ALA A 25 -2.80 -10.53 -0.59
N LEU A 26 -2.55 -9.34 -1.14
CA LEU A 26 -1.90 -8.31 -0.34
C LEU A 26 -2.79 -7.88 0.83
N ALA A 27 -4.08 -7.72 0.59
CA ALA A 27 -4.99 -7.34 1.66
C ALA A 27 -4.97 -8.35 2.80
N ILE A 28 -4.97 -9.63 2.46
CA ILE A 28 -4.92 -10.69 3.46
C ILE A 28 -3.59 -10.63 4.22
N GLN A 29 -2.49 -10.54 3.50
CA GLN A 29 -1.17 -10.55 4.12
C GLN A 29 -0.93 -9.33 5.00
N ALA A 30 -1.49 -8.20 4.62
CA ALA A 30 -1.32 -6.97 5.38
C ALA A 30 -2.47 -6.75 6.38
N ASN A 31 -3.42 -7.69 6.43
CA ASN A 31 -4.56 -7.61 7.33
C ASN A 31 -5.38 -6.35 7.09
N LEU A 32 -5.68 -6.07 5.83
CA LEU A 32 -6.46 -4.92 5.44
C LEU A 32 -7.73 -5.38 4.76
N ARG A 33 -8.74 -4.52 4.73
CA ARG A 33 -9.92 -4.78 3.92
C ARG A 33 -9.57 -4.54 2.47
N LEU A 34 -10.05 -5.41 1.60
CA LEU A 34 -9.80 -5.28 0.18
C LEU A 34 -10.28 -3.93 -0.35
N SER A 35 -11.45 -3.47 0.09
CA SER A 35 -11.99 -2.19 -0.37
C SER A 35 -11.07 -1.03 0.02
N ASN A 36 -10.47 -1.10 1.19
CA ASN A 36 -9.57 -0.04 1.62
C ASN A 36 -8.27 -0.07 0.81
N LEU A 37 -7.76 -1.25 0.54
CA LEU A 37 -6.54 -1.36 -0.28
C LEU A 37 -6.81 -0.87 -1.70
N ALA A 38 -7.97 -1.21 -2.26
CA ALA A 38 -8.31 -0.76 -3.61
C ALA A 38 -8.38 0.77 -3.68
N LYS A 39 -8.97 1.41 -2.67
CA LYS A 39 -9.00 2.85 -2.62
C LYS A 39 -7.61 3.45 -2.48
N LEU A 40 -6.79 2.84 -1.66
CA LEU A 40 -5.43 3.33 -1.45
C LEU A 40 -4.61 3.25 -2.74
N GLU A 41 -4.67 2.12 -3.44
CA GLU A 41 -3.94 1.97 -4.69
C GLU A 41 -4.47 2.91 -5.77
N GLY A 42 -5.74 3.24 -5.72
CA GLY A 42 -6.34 4.16 -6.67
C GLY A 42 -6.12 5.63 -6.35
N GLY A 43 -5.50 5.92 -5.20
CA GLY A 43 -5.27 7.31 -4.82
C GLY A 43 -6.47 8.00 -4.23
N PHE A 44 -7.50 7.22 -3.83
CA PHE A 44 -8.71 7.80 -3.30
C PHE A 44 -8.76 7.86 -1.78
N ASN A 45 -7.89 7.13 -1.11
CA ASN A 45 -7.86 7.16 0.33
C ASN A 45 -6.73 8.07 0.75
N SER A 46 -7.08 9.12 1.43
CA SER A 46 -6.11 10.11 1.74
C SER A 46 -5.49 9.97 3.10
N ASN A 47 -5.95 9.04 3.92
CA ASN A 47 -5.45 8.98 5.27
C ASN A 47 -5.18 7.59 5.75
N PRO A 48 -4.23 6.85 5.16
CA PRO A 48 -3.85 5.57 5.73
C PRO A 48 -3.19 5.80 7.10
N THR A 49 -3.49 4.94 8.04
CA THR A 49 -2.88 5.06 9.36
C THR A 49 -1.44 4.58 9.30
N LEU A 50 -0.67 4.95 10.31
CA LEU A 50 0.70 4.44 10.42
C LEU A 50 0.69 2.92 10.50
N SER A 51 -0.28 2.36 11.22
CA SER A 51 -0.41 0.91 11.33
C SER A 51 -0.58 0.27 9.96
N THR A 52 -1.39 0.87 9.10
CA THR A 52 -1.58 0.38 7.74
C THR A 52 -0.27 0.44 6.96
N LEU A 53 0.45 1.53 7.07
CA LEU A 53 1.72 1.68 6.35
C LEU A 53 2.74 0.67 6.84
N VAL A 54 2.81 0.44 8.13
CA VAL A 54 3.73 -0.56 8.69
C VAL A 54 3.37 -1.95 8.17
N SER A 55 2.09 -2.29 8.14
CA SER A 55 1.66 -3.60 7.66
C SER A 55 2.02 -3.81 6.20
N LEU A 56 1.78 -2.79 5.38
CA LEU A 56 2.11 -2.87 3.95
C LEU A 56 3.62 -2.96 3.76
N ALA A 57 4.38 -2.18 4.53
CA ALA A 57 5.83 -2.20 4.40
C ALA A 57 6.40 -3.58 4.75
N LYS A 58 5.83 -4.23 5.75
CA LYS A 58 6.31 -5.57 6.11
C LYS A 58 6.15 -6.56 4.97
N VAL A 59 5.06 -6.44 4.22
CA VAL A 59 4.83 -7.35 3.10
C VAL A 59 5.63 -6.95 1.86
N LEU A 60 5.70 -5.66 1.57
CA LEU A 60 6.21 -5.20 0.28
C LEU A 60 7.66 -4.76 0.30
N THR A 61 8.16 -4.26 1.43
CA THR A 61 9.48 -3.65 1.46
C THR A 61 10.31 -4.06 2.65
N ASP A 62 10.03 -5.23 3.21
CA ASP A 62 10.77 -5.76 4.38
C ASP A 62 10.78 -4.76 5.54
N GLY A 63 9.69 -4.03 5.70
CA GLY A 63 9.54 -3.11 6.82
C GLY A 63 9.96 -1.68 6.55
N SER A 64 10.36 -1.37 5.32
CA SER A 64 10.81 -0.01 5.02
C SER A 64 9.64 0.84 4.56
N ILE A 65 9.12 1.67 5.46
CA ILE A 65 8.08 2.63 5.11
C ILE A 65 8.62 3.65 4.11
N ASP A 66 9.88 3.99 4.22
CA ASP A 66 10.50 4.95 3.32
C ASP A 66 10.37 4.50 1.87
N GLN A 67 10.52 3.22 1.60
CA GLN A 67 10.39 2.73 0.24
C GLN A 67 8.95 2.78 -0.27
N LEU A 68 7.97 2.74 0.62
CA LEU A 68 6.59 2.92 0.18
C LEU A 68 6.34 4.35 -0.28
N LEU A 69 7.08 5.30 0.29
CA LEU A 69 6.81 6.71 0.05
C LEU A 69 7.63 7.29 -1.10
N LYS A 70 8.57 6.55 -1.58
CA LYS A 70 9.38 7.03 -2.70
C LYS A 70 8.64 6.92 -4.00
#